data_9299e2289b0f8244ce243f888cb7cda5
#
_entry.id   9299e2289b0f8244ce243f888cb7cda5
#
_cell.length_a   1.000
_cell.length_b   1.000
_cell.length_c   1.000
_cell.angle_alpha   90.00
_cell.angle_beta   90.00
_cell.angle_gamma   90.00
#
_symmetry.space_group_name_H-M   'P 1'
#
loop_
_entity.id
_entity.type
_entity.pdbx_description
1 polymer ?
#
loop_
_entity_poly.entity_id
_entity_poly.type
_entity_poly.pdbx_seq_one_letter_code
_entity_poly.pdbx_strand_id
1 'polypeptide(L)'
;MELPAGDVDARSAAIAAERLHQTHEQRYGYSYRNATDAGTTGRQALEWVNLRVTGIGPIAQPKLRELPPGDGRAARARTGTRTVIFAEKPLECHVYERTRIAPGDTLNGPVIIEEYGATTVVYPDQRVEADRFGNLILTRSTT
;
A
#
# COMPACT_ATOMS: atom_id res chain seq x y z
N MET A 1 -16.22 17.87 7.81
CA MET A 1 -16.27 18.99 6.85
C MET A 1 -14.90 19.62 6.80
N GLU A 2 -14.29 19.71 5.62
CA GLU A 2 -12.97 20.31 5.45
C GLU A 2 -13.07 21.79 5.12
N LEU A 3 -12.19 22.59 5.71
CA LEU A 3 -12.01 24.00 5.39
C LEU A 3 -11.07 24.14 4.17
N PRO A 4 -11.20 25.25 3.39
CA PRO A 4 -10.20 25.58 2.39
C PRO A 4 -8.81 25.70 3.02
N ALA A 5 -7.77 25.36 2.25
CA ALA A 5 -6.40 25.62 2.68
C ALA A 5 -6.16 27.15 2.77
N GLY A 6 -5.48 27.59 3.82
CA GLY A 6 -5.15 28.99 4.06
C GLY A 6 -5.52 29.46 5.48
N ASP A 7 -5.54 30.75 5.67
CA ASP A 7 -5.87 31.37 6.96
C ASP A 7 -7.34 31.17 7.32
N VAL A 8 -7.61 30.98 8.61
CA VAL A 8 -8.97 30.92 9.14
C VAL A 8 -9.46 32.35 9.42
N ASP A 9 -10.20 32.89 8.49
CA ASP A 9 -10.77 34.25 8.51
C ASP A 9 -12.30 34.23 8.42
N ALA A 10 -12.91 35.39 8.38
CA ALA A 10 -14.36 35.52 8.23
C ALA A 10 -14.90 34.91 6.93
N ARG A 11 -14.09 34.85 5.87
CA ARG A 11 -14.47 34.27 4.59
C ARG A 11 -14.50 32.72 4.68
N SER A 12 -13.47 32.13 5.27
CA SER A 12 -13.43 30.69 5.51
C SER A 12 -14.54 30.25 6.47
N ALA A 13 -14.86 31.06 7.47
CA ALA A 13 -15.99 30.82 8.35
C ALA A 13 -17.33 30.81 7.61
N ALA A 14 -17.55 31.77 6.71
CA ALA A 14 -18.77 31.84 5.88
C ALA A 14 -18.88 30.61 4.93
N ILE A 15 -17.78 30.20 4.32
CA ILE A 15 -17.73 29.00 3.46
C ILE A 15 -18.09 27.75 4.27
N ALA A 16 -17.56 27.61 5.48
CA ALA A 16 -17.86 26.50 6.34
C ALA A 16 -19.33 26.46 6.75
N ALA A 17 -19.89 27.62 7.11
CA ALA A 17 -21.32 27.73 7.44
C ALA A 17 -22.22 27.28 6.28
N GLU A 18 -21.91 27.75 5.06
CA GLU A 18 -22.67 27.38 3.86
C GLU A 18 -22.56 25.85 3.57
N ARG A 19 -21.37 25.27 3.67
CA ARG A 19 -21.17 23.82 3.52
C ARG A 19 -21.92 23.00 4.57
N LEU A 20 -21.99 23.50 5.81
CA LEU A 20 -22.78 22.86 6.86
C LEU A 20 -24.27 22.83 6.48
N HIS A 21 -24.82 23.97 6.05
CA HIS A 21 -26.21 24.06 5.65
C HIS A 21 -26.52 23.11 4.48
N GLN A 22 -25.68 23.08 3.45
CA GLN A 22 -25.82 22.16 2.31
C GLN A 22 -25.80 20.70 2.74
N THR A 23 -24.83 20.33 3.57
CA THR A 23 -24.71 18.95 4.04
C THR A 23 -25.87 18.53 4.93
N HIS A 24 -26.36 19.45 5.77
CA HIS A 24 -27.52 19.21 6.64
C HIS A 24 -28.78 19.04 5.81
N GLU A 25 -28.99 19.88 4.81
CA GLU A 25 -30.14 19.80 3.91
C GLU A 25 -30.14 18.52 3.09
N GLN A 26 -28.97 18.08 2.59
CA GLN A 26 -28.85 16.82 1.86
C GLN A 26 -29.16 15.60 2.75
N ARG A 27 -28.80 15.63 4.05
CA ARG A 27 -28.97 14.49 4.94
C ARG A 27 -30.36 14.42 5.59
N TYR A 28 -30.94 15.59 5.87
CA TYR A 28 -32.14 15.68 6.71
C TYR A 28 -33.33 16.34 5.99
N GLY A 29 -33.13 16.86 4.76
CA GLY A 29 -34.18 17.48 3.96
C GLY A 29 -34.53 18.94 4.34
N TYR A 30 -33.81 19.54 5.28
CA TYR A 30 -33.99 20.94 5.69
C TYR A 30 -32.66 21.57 6.13
N SER A 31 -32.65 22.93 6.18
CA SER A 31 -31.51 23.68 6.72
C SER A 31 -32.01 24.89 7.50
N TYR A 32 -31.21 25.38 8.45
CA TYR A 32 -31.52 26.54 9.28
C TYR A 32 -31.07 27.88 8.63
N ARG A 33 -30.79 27.86 7.33
CA ARG A 33 -30.32 29.03 6.58
C ARG A 33 -31.31 30.19 6.60
N ASN A 34 -32.61 29.91 6.58
CA ASN A 34 -33.72 30.83 6.55
C ASN A 34 -34.87 30.37 7.47
N ALA A 35 -34.58 30.10 8.73
CA ALA A 35 -35.61 29.66 9.67
C ALA A 35 -36.64 30.81 9.90
N THR A 36 -37.65 30.84 9.05
CA THR A 36 -38.89 31.59 9.21
C THR A 36 -40.03 30.66 9.58
N ASP A 37 -39.81 29.76 10.54
CA ASP A 37 -40.92 28.97 11.07
C ASP A 37 -41.50 29.64 12.31
N ALA A 38 -42.82 29.52 12.42
CA ALA A 38 -43.71 30.23 13.34
C ALA A 38 -43.13 30.30 14.77
N GLY A 39 -42.64 31.48 15.13
CA GLY A 39 -42.23 31.83 16.49
C GLY A 39 -40.76 32.15 16.72
N THR A 40 -39.87 31.90 15.76
CA THR A 40 -38.44 32.22 15.91
C THR A 40 -37.98 33.02 14.71
N THR A 41 -38.13 34.32 14.75
CA THR A 41 -37.55 35.26 13.79
C THR A 41 -36.07 35.37 14.09
N GLY A 42 -35.22 34.59 13.37
CA GLY A 42 -33.77 34.72 13.51
C GLY A 42 -33.02 33.65 12.78
N ARG A 43 -32.00 34.08 12.03
CA ARG A 43 -30.91 33.17 11.57
C ARG A 43 -30.38 32.46 12.79
N GLN A 44 -30.43 31.15 12.83
CA GLN A 44 -29.77 30.39 13.88
C GLN A 44 -28.25 30.62 13.75
N ALA A 45 -27.64 31.19 14.78
CA ALA A 45 -26.22 31.44 14.80
C ALA A 45 -25.49 30.09 14.82
N LEU A 46 -24.46 29.95 14.02
CA LEU A 46 -23.58 28.80 14.05
C LEU A 46 -22.40 29.07 14.99
N GLU A 47 -22.13 28.14 15.86
CA GLU A 47 -21.02 28.20 16.78
C GLU A 47 -19.98 27.13 16.39
N TRP A 48 -18.72 27.53 16.38
CA TRP A 48 -17.59 26.60 16.15
C TRP A 48 -17.20 26.00 17.49
N VAL A 49 -17.52 24.74 17.67
CA VAL A 49 -17.25 24.03 18.92
C VAL A 49 -15.85 23.38 18.92
N ASN A 50 -15.38 22.96 17.76
CA ASN A 50 -14.10 22.27 17.64
C ASN A 50 -13.46 22.49 16.27
N LEU A 51 -12.15 22.74 16.27
CA LEU A 51 -11.31 22.85 15.08
C LEU A 51 -10.21 21.80 15.17
N ARG A 52 -10.13 20.94 14.15
CA ARG A 52 -9.04 19.94 14.05
C ARG A 52 -8.14 20.31 12.88
N VAL A 53 -6.85 20.40 13.15
CA VAL A 53 -5.81 20.68 12.16
C VAL A 53 -4.93 19.45 12.00
N THR A 54 -4.65 19.07 10.76
CA THR A 54 -3.69 18.02 10.43
C THR A 54 -2.58 18.62 9.59
N GLY A 55 -1.37 18.60 10.10
CA GLY A 55 -0.16 18.96 9.34
C GLY A 55 0.40 17.75 8.61
N ILE A 56 0.66 17.87 7.31
CA ILE A 56 1.32 16.83 6.51
C ILE A 56 2.68 17.37 6.09
N GLY A 57 3.75 16.71 6.57
CA GLY A 57 5.12 16.97 6.12
C GLY A 57 5.46 16.06 4.94
N PRO A 58 5.47 16.54 3.70
CA PRO A 58 5.87 15.70 2.57
C PRO A 58 7.37 15.37 2.68
N ILE A 59 7.69 14.08 2.64
CA ILE A 59 9.06 13.59 2.50
C ILE A 59 9.26 13.11 1.06
N ALA A 60 10.46 13.38 0.52
CA ALA A 60 10.83 12.86 -0.79
C ALA A 60 10.80 11.32 -0.73
N GLN A 61 10.04 10.71 -1.63
CA GLN A 61 10.02 9.25 -1.72
C GLN A 61 11.38 8.74 -2.21
N PRO A 62 11.96 7.71 -1.56
CA PRO A 62 13.20 7.11 -2.03
C PRO A 62 12.97 6.50 -3.42
N LYS A 63 13.90 6.76 -4.34
CA LYS A 63 13.90 6.10 -5.63
C LYS A 63 14.61 4.76 -5.49
N LEU A 64 13.93 3.67 -5.76
CA LEU A 64 14.54 2.35 -5.81
C LEU A 64 15.49 2.30 -7.01
N ARG A 65 16.71 1.80 -6.75
CA ARG A 65 17.70 1.58 -7.80
C ARG A 65 17.40 0.28 -8.52
N GLU A 66 17.33 0.32 -9.85
CA GLU A 66 17.28 -0.89 -10.65
C GLU A 66 18.64 -1.59 -10.63
N LEU A 67 18.60 -2.91 -10.50
CA LEU A 67 19.78 -3.76 -10.51
C LEU A 67 20.11 -4.17 -11.96
N PRO A 68 21.38 -4.46 -12.27
CA PRO A 68 21.76 -4.99 -13.58
C PRO A 68 21.01 -6.31 -13.85
N PRO A 69 20.49 -6.49 -15.08
CA PRO A 69 19.80 -7.74 -15.44
C PRO A 69 20.76 -8.93 -15.41
N GLY A 70 20.20 -10.08 -15.02
CA GLY A 70 20.88 -11.37 -15.14
C GLY A 70 20.77 -11.96 -16.54
N ASP A 71 21.18 -13.22 -16.68
CA ASP A 71 21.09 -14.01 -17.90
C ASP A 71 19.80 -14.82 -18.02
N GLY A 72 18.85 -14.61 -17.09
CA GLY A 72 17.62 -15.38 -16.98
C GLY A 72 17.80 -16.77 -16.36
N ARG A 73 19.02 -17.12 -16.01
CA ARG A 73 19.39 -18.45 -15.45
C ARG A 73 20.06 -18.25 -14.10
N ALA A 74 19.43 -18.72 -13.06
CA ALA A 74 20.00 -18.63 -11.71
C ALA A 74 21.12 -19.66 -11.44
N ALA A 75 21.68 -20.33 -12.47
CA ALA A 75 22.67 -21.38 -12.29
C ALA A 75 23.90 -20.93 -11.48
N ARG A 76 24.32 -19.66 -11.65
CA ARG A 76 25.44 -19.06 -10.89
C ARG A 76 25.15 -18.92 -9.39
N ALA A 77 23.88 -18.88 -9.03
CA ALA A 77 23.44 -18.73 -7.64
C ALA A 77 23.31 -20.08 -6.92
N ARG A 78 23.34 -21.20 -7.64
CA ARG A 78 23.20 -22.53 -7.05
C ARG A 78 24.40 -22.87 -6.19
N THR A 79 24.14 -23.24 -4.95
CA THR A 79 25.15 -23.61 -3.95
C THR A 79 25.18 -25.13 -3.64
N GLY A 80 24.06 -25.81 -3.87
CA GLY A 80 23.98 -27.24 -3.54
C GLY A 80 22.62 -27.84 -3.79
N THR A 81 22.39 -28.95 -3.13
CA THR A 81 21.16 -29.73 -3.17
C THR A 81 20.88 -30.29 -1.77
N ARG A 82 19.60 -30.33 -1.39
CA ARG A 82 19.16 -30.79 -0.08
C ARG A 82 17.83 -31.55 -0.21
N THR A 83 17.67 -32.62 0.54
CA THR A 83 16.37 -33.30 0.67
C THR A 83 15.48 -32.51 1.63
N VAL A 84 14.27 -32.19 1.19
CA VAL A 84 13.26 -31.47 1.98
C VAL A 84 11.92 -32.21 1.92
N ILE A 85 11.19 -32.22 3.02
CA ILE A 85 9.90 -32.89 3.10
C ILE A 85 8.79 -31.89 2.74
N PHE A 86 8.08 -32.15 1.65
CA PHE A 86 6.89 -31.44 1.23
C PHE A 86 5.68 -32.36 1.30
N ALA A 87 4.65 -31.98 2.04
CA ALA A 87 3.43 -32.78 2.20
C ALA A 87 3.76 -34.27 2.47
N GLU A 88 4.64 -34.50 3.45
CA GLU A 88 5.11 -35.81 3.88
C GLU A 88 5.97 -36.62 2.86
N LYS A 89 6.31 -36.00 1.73
CA LYS A 89 7.15 -36.60 0.70
C LYS A 89 8.54 -35.98 0.68
N PRO A 90 9.63 -36.77 0.74
CA PRO A 90 10.97 -36.25 0.57
C PRO A 90 11.19 -35.88 -0.91
N LEU A 91 11.61 -34.66 -1.18
CA LEU A 91 11.97 -34.18 -2.51
C LEU A 91 13.38 -33.62 -2.49
N GLU A 92 14.12 -33.84 -3.57
CA GLU A 92 15.41 -33.18 -3.77
C GLU A 92 15.19 -31.75 -4.20
N CYS A 93 15.77 -30.81 -3.46
CA CYS A 93 15.66 -29.37 -3.68
C CYS A 93 17.02 -28.78 -3.99
N HIS A 94 17.10 -27.98 -5.05
CA HIS A 94 18.28 -27.15 -5.28
C HIS A 94 18.30 -25.98 -4.31
N VAL A 95 19.50 -25.65 -3.83
CA VAL A 95 19.74 -24.54 -2.91
C VAL A 95 20.46 -23.43 -3.66
N TYR A 96 19.98 -22.21 -3.48
CA TYR A 96 20.48 -21.01 -4.15
C TYR A 96 20.84 -19.93 -3.14
N GLU A 97 21.92 -19.21 -3.41
CA GLU A 97 22.34 -18.03 -2.66
C GLU A 97 21.60 -16.78 -3.20
N ARG A 98 20.84 -16.14 -2.32
CA ARG A 98 19.97 -14.98 -2.67
C ARG A 98 20.74 -13.85 -3.33
N THR A 99 21.92 -13.53 -2.83
CA THR A 99 22.74 -12.41 -3.31
C THR A 99 23.25 -12.57 -4.74
N ARG A 100 23.22 -13.80 -5.26
CA ARG A 100 23.65 -14.14 -6.62
C ARG A 100 22.50 -14.27 -7.61
N ILE A 101 21.26 -14.13 -7.15
CA ILE A 101 20.08 -14.09 -8.02
C ILE A 101 19.92 -12.65 -8.52
N ALA A 102 19.86 -12.46 -9.84
CA ALA A 102 19.76 -11.17 -10.48
C ALA A 102 18.39 -10.99 -11.18
N PRO A 103 18.00 -9.75 -11.52
CA PRO A 103 16.79 -9.46 -12.27
C PRO A 103 16.64 -10.32 -13.53
N GLY A 104 15.45 -10.87 -13.74
CA GLY A 104 15.13 -11.75 -14.86
C GLY A 104 15.47 -13.23 -14.62
N ASP A 105 16.18 -13.56 -13.52
CA ASP A 105 16.40 -14.97 -13.19
C ASP A 105 15.10 -15.63 -12.75
N THR A 106 14.87 -16.85 -13.18
CA THR A 106 13.69 -17.65 -12.87
C THR A 106 14.07 -19.01 -12.34
N LEU A 107 13.33 -19.49 -11.34
CA LEU A 107 13.48 -20.81 -10.76
C LEU A 107 12.13 -21.48 -10.63
N ASN A 108 12.05 -22.76 -10.97
CA ASN A 108 10.87 -23.58 -10.71
C ASN A 108 11.10 -24.40 -9.45
N GLY A 109 10.05 -24.48 -8.61
CA GLY A 109 10.10 -25.31 -7.41
C GLY A 109 10.17 -26.83 -7.70
N PRO A 110 10.61 -27.63 -6.73
CA PRO A 110 10.96 -27.23 -5.38
C PRO A 110 12.39 -26.67 -5.28
N VAL A 111 12.56 -25.48 -4.74
CA VAL A 111 13.88 -24.90 -4.47
C VAL A 111 13.93 -24.14 -3.14
N ILE A 112 15.12 -23.96 -2.61
CA ILE A 112 15.40 -23.17 -1.41
C ILE A 112 16.32 -22.03 -1.81
N ILE A 113 15.98 -20.82 -1.38
CA ILE A 113 16.80 -19.63 -1.57
C ILE A 113 17.22 -19.15 -0.19
N GLU A 114 18.50 -19.24 0.09
CA GLU A 114 19.09 -18.85 1.38
C GLU A 114 19.68 -17.45 1.30
N GLU A 115 19.47 -16.67 2.34
CA GLU A 115 20.10 -15.38 2.57
C GLU A 115 20.43 -15.19 4.04
N TYR A 116 21.22 -14.16 4.38
CA TYR A 116 21.55 -13.87 5.76
C TYR A 116 20.29 -13.49 6.55
N GLY A 117 19.87 -14.37 7.44
CA GLY A 117 18.73 -14.15 8.35
C GLY A 117 17.36 -14.54 7.79
N ALA A 118 17.26 -15.04 6.54
CA ALA A 118 15.99 -15.51 5.98
C ALA A 118 16.19 -16.67 4.99
N THR A 119 15.11 -17.40 4.75
CA THR A 119 15.08 -18.48 3.73
C THR A 119 13.74 -18.41 3.00
N THR A 120 13.79 -18.38 1.68
CA THR A 120 12.59 -18.48 0.85
C THR A 120 12.45 -19.91 0.34
N VAL A 121 11.32 -20.54 0.62
CA VAL A 121 10.98 -21.88 0.15
C VAL A 121 10.00 -21.75 -1.01
N VAL A 122 10.38 -22.25 -2.18
CA VAL A 122 9.53 -22.32 -3.37
C VAL A 122 8.98 -23.73 -3.49
N TYR A 123 7.67 -23.87 -3.41
CA TYR A 123 7.00 -25.17 -3.46
C TYR A 123 7.02 -25.79 -4.87
N PRO A 124 6.80 -27.12 -5.01
CA PRO A 124 6.86 -27.81 -6.31
C PRO A 124 5.93 -27.24 -7.38
N ASP A 125 4.79 -26.65 -6.97
CA ASP A 125 3.78 -26.03 -7.83
C ASP A 125 4.01 -24.52 -8.02
N GLN A 126 5.17 -24.00 -7.61
CA GLN A 126 5.49 -22.58 -7.67
C GLN A 126 6.68 -22.30 -8.57
N ARG A 127 6.69 -21.09 -9.08
CA ARG A 127 7.79 -20.46 -9.78
C ARG A 127 8.14 -19.16 -9.09
N VAL A 128 9.41 -18.83 -9.05
CA VAL A 128 9.92 -17.55 -8.59
C VAL A 128 10.66 -16.85 -9.73
N GLU A 129 10.47 -15.54 -9.82
CA GLU A 129 11.16 -14.65 -10.73
C GLU A 129 11.70 -13.44 -9.97
N ALA A 130 12.93 -13.02 -10.26
CA ALA A 130 13.48 -11.79 -9.70
C ALA A 130 13.12 -10.59 -10.59
N ASP A 131 12.45 -9.57 -10.03
CA ASP A 131 12.11 -8.35 -10.75
C ASP A 131 13.33 -7.41 -10.90
N ARG A 132 13.15 -6.30 -11.61
CA ARG A 132 14.21 -5.30 -11.86
C ARG A 132 14.80 -4.66 -10.61
N PHE A 133 14.12 -4.73 -9.49
CA PHE A 133 14.58 -4.22 -8.20
C PHE A 133 15.19 -5.31 -7.32
N GLY A 134 15.18 -6.55 -7.80
CA GLY A 134 15.66 -7.71 -7.09
C GLY A 134 14.62 -8.31 -6.14
N ASN A 135 13.34 -7.96 -6.21
CA ASN A 135 12.31 -8.66 -5.44
C ASN A 135 12.07 -10.05 -6.02
N LEU A 136 11.80 -11.02 -5.15
CA LEU A 136 11.38 -12.36 -5.55
C LEU A 136 9.85 -12.39 -5.67
N ILE A 137 9.36 -12.60 -6.89
CA ILE A 137 7.93 -12.72 -7.18
C ILE A 137 7.59 -14.19 -7.32
N LEU A 138 6.85 -14.73 -6.34
CA LEU A 138 6.41 -16.12 -6.35
C LEU A 138 5.01 -16.20 -6.98
N THR A 139 4.88 -17.12 -7.96
CA THR A 139 3.61 -17.40 -8.63
C THR A 139 3.35 -18.89 -8.62
N ARG A 140 2.09 -19.30 -8.64
CA ARG A 140 1.75 -20.70 -8.90
C ARG A 140 1.96 -21.02 -10.37
N SER A 141 2.60 -22.15 -10.64
CA SER A 141 2.66 -22.71 -12.00
C SER A 141 1.26 -23.20 -12.36
N THR A 142 0.60 -22.51 -13.29
CA THR A 142 -0.67 -22.99 -13.84
C THR A 142 -0.35 -24.21 -14.70
N THR A 143 -0.75 -25.39 -14.24
CA THR A 143 -0.71 -26.63 -15.02
C THR A 143 -1.80 -26.59 -16.07
#